data_22d3ebc49a60774fcec34f1cf4b9e650
#
_entry.id   22d3ebc49a60774fcec34f1cf4b9e650
#
_cell.length_a   1.000
_cell.length_b   1.000
_cell.length_c   1.000
_cell.angle_alpha   90.00
_cell.angle_beta   90.00
_cell.angle_gamma   90.00
#
_symmetry.space_group_name_H-M   'P 1'
#
loop_
_entity.id
_entity.type
_entity.pdbx_description
1 polymer ?
#
loop_
_entity_poly.entity_id
_entity_poly.type
_entity_poly.pdbx_seq_one_letter_code
_entity_poly.pdbx_strand_id
1 'polypeptide(L)'
;MSRYKNFKLVLFCTAQNMAELTEDELDTQLKFFEKYCGCDKVYLEPYRDGYTIPEPQLELLIRAFRARGVEVSGALTTTCNNLSEGDREKYRMSGTYCFTNKQMREHLIKTVEYTAAHFDEFILDDWFFTMCSCDECRDAKGNKSWEEYRLALMEEIGALVVKSAKAVNPKCQVIIKYPNWSEAYQESGYNPAAQRHIFDQIYTGTETRDTANTDQHLPRYMSYSLTRLLENYAPGRNGGTWFDPYGCNPIEIFSEQGYLSAFARPKELTLFCWGSLYNNRVVTPLGLQLDQIDAFLDKAGAPVGTICYLPPNAQGEDHLEDFLGMAGVPLELSPDFPENAKSVFLTVQAHRDADIMQKLTKFVANGGRAVVTSGFVIEALSQTDGKTGRPGIEEMTSIRYRGRRFRTREFRGGGIGGGGGELAKHEMSFPLLEHRNNTTWTLAKAVAGEENYPILLSDHYGKGELITLVVPDEYGYIYSLPSAILEAIRGQFTGAPYSLRGPGQCSVFAYDNDVFAVYAYIGGLVSGAYGLRVNGRAESIESLSQPGMKLYPAPSGGFGMGFGGGAVTTNFDFFMLQPGDLNFYKINWSAERDTPEQEFQAMSAPH
;
A
#
# COMPACT_ATOMS: atom_id res chain seq x y z
N MET A 1 27.59 -11.28 10.45
CA MET A 1 27.29 -10.57 9.19
C MET A 1 25.83 -10.77 8.90
N SER A 2 25.12 -9.71 8.45
CA SER A 2 23.72 -9.82 8.04
C SER A 2 23.56 -10.91 6.97
N ARG A 3 22.47 -11.66 7.03
CA ARG A 3 22.10 -12.67 6.02
C ARG A 3 21.70 -12.00 4.70
N TYR A 4 21.01 -10.84 4.79
CA TYR A 4 20.50 -10.09 3.65
C TYR A 4 21.29 -8.80 3.44
N LYS A 5 21.35 -8.34 2.19
CA LYS A 5 22.06 -7.11 1.81
C LYS A 5 21.14 -5.90 1.73
N ASN A 6 19.89 -6.12 1.28
CA ASN A 6 18.97 -5.06 0.94
C ASN A 6 18.09 -4.62 2.13
N PHE A 7 18.02 -5.43 3.19
CA PHE A 7 17.25 -5.13 4.41
C PHE A 7 17.85 -5.87 5.60
N LYS A 8 17.51 -5.43 6.82
CA LYS A 8 17.76 -6.18 8.05
C LYS A 8 16.54 -6.98 8.42
N LEU A 9 16.73 -8.22 8.89
CA LEU A 9 15.66 -8.97 9.53
C LEU A 9 15.67 -8.69 11.03
N VAL A 10 14.51 -8.27 11.55
CA VAL A 10 14.35 -7.82 12.93
C VAL A 10 13.30 -8.68 13.63
N LEU A 11 13.54 -9.02 14.88
CA LEU A 11 12.58 -9.76 15.71
C LEU A 11 12.10 -8.88 16.86
N PHE A 12 10.79 -8.86 17.08
CA PHE A 12 10.21 -8.17 18.21
C PHE A 12 10.13 -9.09 19.43
N CYS A 13 10.61 -8.62 20.58
CA CYS A 13 10.70 -9.37 21.81
C CYS A 13 9.82 -8.72 22.87
N THR A 14 8.64 -9.31 23.12
CA THR A 14 7.73 -8.81 24.17
C THR A 14 8.33 -9.01 25.57
N ALA A 15 7.98 -8.14 26.50
CA ALA A 15 8.47 -8.22 27.88
C ALA A 15 8.21 -9.61 28.51
N GLN A 16 7.03 -10.20 28.25
CA GLN A 16 6.67 -11.52 28.78
C GLN A 16 7.50 -12.65 28.16
N ASN A 17 7.85 -12.56 26.87
CA ASN A 17 8.69 -13.58 26.22
C ASN A 17 10.11 -13.61 26.77
N MET A 18 10.60 -12.48 27.29
CA MET A 18 11.98 -12.29 27.70
C MET A 18 12.19 -12.37 29.21
N ALA A 19 11.09 -12.36 29.98
CA ALA A 19 11.11 -12.22 31.44
C ALA A 19 11.99 -13.24 32.16
N GLU A 20 11.94 -14.49 31.73
CA GLU A 20 12.60 -15.62 32.37
C GLU A 20 13.63 -16.31 31.46
N LEU A 21 13.94 -15.72 30.30
CA LEU A 21 14.82 -16.33 29.32
C LEU A 21 16.27 -16.34 29.83
N THR A 22 16.82 -17.53 30.01
CA THR A 22 18.23 -17.71 30.37
C THR A 22 19.15 -17.46 29.16
N GLU A 23 20.44 -17.22 29.42
CA GLU A 23 21.40 -16.98 28.34
C GLU A 23 21.60 -18.21 27.45
N ASP A 24 21.52 -19.44 28.01
CA ASP A 24 21.63 -20.68 27.23
C ASP A 24 20.39 -20.93 26.36
N GLU A 25 19.21 -20.60 26.86
CA GLU A 25 17.97 -20.67 26.09
C GLU A 25 17.97 -19.62 24.96
N LEU A 26 18.39 -18.40 25.25
CA LEU A 26 18.54 -17.35 24.25
C LEU A 26 19.49 -17.80 23.13
N ASP A 27 20.65 -18.39 23.48
CA ASP A 27 21.60 -18.91 22.51
C ASP A 27 20.97 -19.99 21.62
N THR A 28 20.23 -20.91 22.22
CA THR A 28 19.52 -21.98 21.52
C THR A 28 18.46 -21.43 20.56
N GLN A 29 17.64 -20.47 21.04
CA GLN A 29 16.57 -19.88 20.25
C GLN A 29 17.13 -18.97 19.14
N LEU A 30 18.19 -18.20 19.38
CA LEU A 30 18.84 -17.38 18.38
C LEU A 30 19.41 -18.22 17.24
N LYS A 31 20.08 -19.36 17.55
CA LYS A 31 20.57 -20.30 16.54
C LYS A 31 19.46 -20.85 15.63
N PHE A 32 18.24 -21.01 16.15
CA PHE A 32 17.09 -21.37 15.34
C PHE A 32 16.80 -20.27 14.29
N PHE A 33 16.69 -19.00 14.71
CA PHE A 33 16.43 -17.90 13.78
C PHE A 33 17.57 -17.70 12.79
N GLU A 34 18.83 -17.71 13.23
CA GLU A 34 20.00 -17.61 12.36
C GLU A 34 20.02 -18.68 11.27
N LYS A 35 19.64 -19.90 11.63
CA LYS A 35 19.58 -21.02 10.68
C LYS A 35 18.48 -20.84 9.63
N TYR A 36 17.30 -20.39 10.02
CA TYR A 36 16.13 -20.45 9.16
C TYR A 36 15.77 -19.12 8.48
N CYS A 37 15.92 -17.98 9.12
CA CYS A 37 15.57 -16.69 8.54
C CYS A 37 16.57 -15.55 8.80
N GLY A 38 17.48 -15.70 9.78
CA GLY A 38 18.37 -14.63 10.21
C GLY A 38 17.81 -13.84 11.40
N CYS A 39 18.65 -13.03 12.03
CA CYS A 39 18.29 -12.06 13.06
C CYS A 39 19.39 -11.01 13.16
N ASP A 40 19.19 -9.85 12.54
CA ASP A 40 20.19 -8.78 12.53
C ASP A 40 20.01 -7.83 13.71
N LYS A 41 18.77 -7.67 14.17
CA LYS A 41 18.37 -6.73 15.23
C LYS A 41 17.19 -7.29 16.02
N VAL A 42 17.04 -6.85 17.25
CA VAL A 42 15.85 -7.07 18.06
C VAL A 42 15.30 -5.74 18.57
N TYR A 43 13.97 -5.63 18.60
CA TYR A 43 13.26 -4.66 19.42
C TYR A 43 12.88 -5.35 20.72
N LEU A 44 13.41 -4.89 21.84
CA LEU A 44 13.23 -5.48 23.18
C LEU A 44 12.35 -4.57 24.03
N GLU A 45 11.17 -5.06 24.41
CA GLU A 45 10.29 -4.33 25.32
C GLU A 45 10.76 -4.48 26.76
N PRO A 46 11.08 -3.38 27.46
CA PRO A 46 11.31 -3.42 28.91
C PRO A 46 10.01 -3.47 29.72
N TYR A 47 8.89 -3.05 29.11
CA TYR A 47 7.58 -2.96 29.74
C TYR A 47 6.45 -3.30 28.78
N ARG A 48 5.47 -4.08 29.26
CA ARG A 48 4.20 -4.33 28.55
C ARG A 48 3.08 -4.68 29.54
N ASP A 49 1.90 -4.07 29.41
CA ASP A 49 0.67 -4.41 30.18
C ASP A 49 0.86 -4.47 31.70
N GLY A 50 1.59 -3.53 32.27
CA GLY A 50 1.85 -3.49 33.73
C GLY A 50 3.01 -4.37 34.20
N TYR A 51 3.60 -5.17 33.29
CA TYR A 51 4.78 -5.97 33.61
C TYR A 51 6.07 -5.27 33.18
N THR A 52 7.01 -5.10 34.06
CA THR A 52 8.35 -4.58 33.77
C THR A 52 9.37 -5.70 33.95
N ILE A 53 10.24 -5.90 32.94
CA ILE A 53 11.37 -6.82 33.09
C ILE A 53 12.29 -6.33 34.20
N PRO A 54 12.69 -7.18 35.15
CA PRO A 54 13.66 -6.77 36.18
C PRO A 54 14.95 -6.25 35.54
N GLU A 55 15.46 -5.12 36.00
CA GLU A 55 16.62 -4.45 35.44
C GLU A 55 17.84 -5.37 35.22
N PRO A 56 18.23 -6.27 36.17
CA PRO A 56 19.33 -7.21 35.93
C PRO A 56 19.07 -8.15 34.74
N GLN A 57 17.83 -8.58 34.53
CA GLN A 57 17.42 -9.43 33.41
C GLN A 57 17.46 -8.64 32.08
N LEU A 58 16.96 -7.41 32.08
CA LEU A 58 17.01 -6.54 30.91
C LEU A 58 18.46 -6.31 30.44
N GLU A 59 19.35 -5.97 31.38
CA GLU A 59 20.77 -5.78 31.11
C GLU A 59 21.47 -7.06 30.65
N LEU A 60 21.10 -8.23 31.21
CA LEU A 60 21.61 -9.52 30.76
C LEU A 60 21.24 -9.74 29.29
N LEU A 61 19.97 -9.55 28.93
CA LEU A 61 19.49 -9.74 27.56
C LEU A 61 20.17 -8.80 26.58
N ILE A 62 20.29 -7.50 26.91
CA ILE A 62 20.98 -6.51 26.06
C ILE A 62 22.42 -6.93 25.81
N ARG A 63 23.16 -7.33 26.85
CA ARG A 63 24.56 -7.79 26.71
C ARG A 63 24.65 -9.08 25.91
N ALA A 64 23.76 -10.04 26.16
CA ALA A 64 23.76 -11.34 25.51
C ALA A 64 23.47 -11.25 23.99
N PHE A 65 22.52 -10.42 23.56
CA PHE A 65 22.28 -10.16 22.13
C PHE A 65 23.47 -9.45 21.48
N ARG A 66 23.98 -8.36 22.10
CA ARG A 66 25.13 -7.61 21.57
C ARG A 66 26.39 -8.45 21.47
N ALA A 67 26.64 -9.34 22.42
CA ALA A 67 27.79 -10.26 22.39
C ALA A 67 27.72 -11.24 21.19
N ARG A 68 26.52 -11.50 20.67
CA ARG A 68 26.28 -12.34 19.49
C ARG A 68 26.20 -11.55 18.18
N GLY A 69 26.46 -10.24 18.22
CA GLY A 69 26.46 -9.37 17.05
C GLY A 69 25.06 -8.94 16.60
N VAL A 70 24.02 -9.13 17.43
CA VAL A 70 22.65 -8.68 17.18
C VAL A 70 22.49 -7.25 17.70
N GLU A 71 22.00 -6.35 16.87
CA GLU A 71 21.67 -4.99 17.27
C GLU A 71 20.47 -5.02 18.24
N VAL A 72 20.45 -4.13 19.22
CA VAL A 72 19.39 -4.07 20.24
C VAL A 72 18.85 -2.67 20.33
N SER A 73 17.56 -2.52 20.05
CA SER A 73 16.76 -1.31 20.25
C SER A 73 15.63 -1.60 21.23
N GLY A 74 15.11 -0.57 21.87
CA GLY A 74 13.97 -0.67 22.77
C GLY A 74 12.64 -0.72 22.02
N ALA A 75 11.59 -1.14 22.72
CA ALA A 75 10.22 -1.02 22.26
C ALA A 75 9.30 -0.62 23.42
N LEU A 76 8.18 -0.01 23.10
CA LEU A 76 7.19 0.40 24.08
C LEU A 76 5.79 0.27 23.51
N THR A 77 4.93 -0.48 24.21
CA THR A 77 3.51 -0.64 23.88
C THR A 77 2.65 0.04 24.94
N THR A 78 1.78 0.95 24.52
CA THR A 78 0.93 1.74 25.43
C THR A 78 -0.42 1.07 25.70
N THR A 79 -0.40 -0.24 25.97
CA THR A 79 -1.57 -1.01 26.37
C THR A 79 -1.74 -1.05 27.90
N CYS A 80 -2.97 -1.16 28.35
CA CYS A 80 -3.31 -1.31 29.76
C CYS A 80 -4.47 -2.31 29.92
N ASN A 81 -4.19 -3.59 29.73
CA ASN A 81 -5.19 -4.65 29.86
C ASN A 81 -5.71 -4.87 31.30
N ASN A 82 -5.11 -4.19 32.27
CA ASN A 82 -5.51 -4.25 33.68
C ASN A 82 -6.66 -3.31 34.06
N LEU A 83 -7.31 -2.67 33.08
CA LEU A 83 -8.49 -1.85 33.34
C LEU A 83 -9.67 -2.70 33.80
N SER A 84 -10.45 -2.17 34.77
CA SER A 84 -11.70 -2.79 35.16
C SER A 84 -12.67 -2.90 34.00
N GLU A 85 -13.61 -3.84 34.06
CA GLU A 85 -14.64 -4.02 33.02
C GLU A 85 -15.42 -2.72 32.75
N GLY A 86 -15.80 -1.98 33.81
CA GLY A 86 -16.49 -0.70 33.69
C GLY A 86 -15.65 0.42 33.05
N ASP A 87 -14.32 0.37 33.19
CA ASP A 87 -13.43 1.31 32.50
C ASP A 87 -13.27 0.96 31.03
N ARG A 88 -13.30 -0.33 30.64
CA ARG A 88 -13.23 -0.77 29.24
C ARG A 88 -14.42 -0.34 28.42
N GLU A 89 -15.62 -0.25 29.01
CA GLU A 89 -16.82 0.25 28.32
C GLU A 89 -16.68 1.69 27.80
N LYS A 90 -15.77 2.47 28.37
CA LYS A 90 -15.49 3.85 27.95
C LYS A 90 -14.65 3.92 26.67
N TYR A 91 -14.09 2.81 26.23
CA TYR A 91 -13.20 2.75 25.08
C TYR A 91 -13.87 1.99 23.93
N ARG A 92 -13.69 2.50 22.71
CA ARG A 92 -14.14 1.80 21.49
C ARG A 92 -13.27 0.59 21.16
N MET A 93 -11.98 0.67 21.54
CA MET A 93 -11.04 -0.44 21.53
C MET A 93 -10.49 -0.59 22.95
N SER A 94 -10.46 -1.81 23.47
CA SER A 94 -10.00 -2.08 24.83
C SER A 94 -8.49 -1.92 24.97
N GLY A 95 -8.05 -1.36 26.07
CA GLY A 95 -6.70 -1.50 26.56
C GLY A 95 -5.69 -0.45 26.12
N THR A 96 -6.08 0.70 25.55
CA THR A 96 -5.15 1.82 25.31
C THR A 96 -5.17 2.85 26.45
N TYR A 97 -4.08 3.61 26.57
CA TYR A 97 -4.00 4.69 27.56
C TYR A 97 -4.99 5.82 27.27
N CYS A 98 -5.56 6.38 28.36
CA CYS A 98 -6.24 7.67 28.30
C CYS A 98 -5.19 8.79 28.40
N PHE A 99 -4.76 9.33 27.29
CA PHE A 99 -3.74 10.39 27.28
C PHE A 99 -4.23 11.75 27.79
N THR A 100 -5.51 11.92 28.06
CA THR A 100 -6.06 13.09 28.76
C THR A 100 -5.84 12.97 30.26
N ASN A 101 -5.88 11.76 30.79
CA ASN A 101 -5.73 11.50 32.22
C ASN A 101 -4.29 11.76 32.70
N LYS A 102 -4.15 12.57 33.77
CA LYS A 102 -2.86 12.98 34.30
C LYS A 102 -2.00 11.81 34.78
N GLN A 103 -2.59 10.84 35.48
CA GLN A 103 -1.85 9.69 36.02
C GLN A 103 -1.33 8.78 34.90
N MET A 104 -2.12 8.60 33.84
CA MET A 104 -1.68 7.86 32.65
C MET A 104 -0.56 8.57 31.89
N ARG A 105 -0.60 9.90 31.80
CA ARG A 105 0.52 10.69 31.24
C ARG A 105 1.79 10.55 32.07
N GLU A 106 1.69 10.63 33.40
CA GLU A 106 2.85 10.45 34.30
C GLU A 106 3.43 9.03 34.19
N HIS A 107 2.57 8.02 34.06
CA HIS A 107 3.02 6.64 33.82
C HIS A 107 3.73 6.49 32.48
N LEU A 108 3.17 7.04 31.41
CA LEU A 108 3.80 7.05 30.09
C LEU A 108 5.20 7.69 30.14
N ILE A 109 5.32 8.87 30.75
CA ILE A 109 6.60 9.58 30.85
C ILE A 109 7.64 8.72 31.57
N LYS A 110 7.30 8.15 32.73
CA LYS A 110 8.21 7.27 33.50
C LYS A 110 8.67 6.05 32.68
N THR A 111 7.76 5.45 31.91
CA THR A 111 8.10 4.29 31.08
C THR A 111 8.98 4.69 29.90
N VAL A 112 8.72 5.84 29.29
CA VAL A 112 9.56 6.42 28.22
C VAL A 112 10.96 6.74 28.73
N GLU A 113 11.07 7.40 29.89
CA GLU A 113 12.35 7.74 30.53
C GLU A 113 13.15 6.48 30.88
N TYR A 114 12.49 5.44 31.42
CA TYR A 114 13.11 4.15 31.71
C TYR A 114 13.63 3.48 30.42
N THR A 115 12.82 3.47 29.36
CA THR A 115 13.23 2.89 28.07
C THR A 115 14.41 3.66 27.47
N ALA A 116 14.36 4.99 27.45
CA ALA A 116 15.43 5.83 26.91
C ALA A 116 16.75 5.75 27.70
N ALA A 117 16.69 5.39 29.00
CA ALA A 117 17.88 5.16 29.80
C ALA A 117 18.68 3.91 29.39
N HIS A 118 18.01 2.92 28.78
CA HIS A 118 18.63 1.65 28.39
C HIS A 118 18.93 1.54 26.89
N PHE A 119 18.27 2.35 26.05
CA PHE A 119 18.37 2.23 24.58
C PHE A 119 18.63 3.59 23.91
N ASP A 120 19.48 3.58 22.88
CA ASP A 120 19.72 4.74 22.02
C ASP A 120 18.66 4.88 20.93
N GLU A 121 17.77 3.91 20.80
CA GLU A 121 16.63 3.91 19.88
C GLU A 121 15.52 3.06 20.48
N PHE A 122 14.26 3.51 20.33
CA PHE A 122 13.10 2.66 20.60
C PHE A 122 11.92 2.95 19.69
N ILE A 123 11.10 1.92 19.47
CA ILE A 123 9.87 2.00 18.67
C ILE A 123 8.63 2.02 19.57
N LEU A 124 7.71 2.92 19.28
CA LEU A 124 6.34 2.87 19.79
C LEU A 124 5.53 1.95 18.89
N ASP A 125 5.00 0.87 19.46
CA ASP A 125 4.13 -0.08 18.78
C ASP A 125 2.81 0.60 18.33
N ASP A 126 2.05 -0.02 17.44
CA ASP A 126 0.79 0.49 16.87
C ASP A 126 -0.36 0.69 17.89
N TRP A 127 -0.09 0.49 19.16
CA TRP A 127 -0.97 0.87 20.28
C TRP A 127 -0.76 2.31 20.77
N PHE A 128 0.10 3.10 20.11
CA PHE A 128 0.29 4.52 20.41
C PHE A 128 -0.80 5.39 19.79
N PHE A 129 -2.06 5.13 20.18
CA PHE A 129 -3.25 5.84 19.73
C PHE A 129 -4.28 5.94 20.85
N THR A 130 -5.39 6.67 20.63
CA THR A 130 -6.48 6.74 21.60
C THR A 130 -7.86 6.69 20.94
N MET A 131 -8.73 5.86 21.50
CA MET A 131 -10.17 5.85 21.22
C MET A 131 -10.98 6.23 22.46
N CYS A 132 -10.30 6.71 23.50
CA CYS A 132 -10.93 7.06 24.78
C CYS A 132 -12.01 8.13 24.59
N SER A 133 -13.16 7.89 25.23
CA SER A 133 -14.31 8.80 25.24
C SER A 133 -14.85 9.00 26.67
N CYS A 134 -14.00 8.86 27.70
CA CYS A 134 -14.35 9.10 29.11
C CYS A 134 -14.74 10.57 29.35
N ASP A 135 -15.22 10.87 30.55
CA ASP A 135 -15.68 12.22 30.88
C ASP A 135 -14.57 13.26 30.74
N GLU A 136 -13.34 12.96 31.19
CA GLU A 136 -12.17 13.85 31.01
C GLU A 136 -11.89 14.15 29.52
N CYS A 137 -12.02 13.13 28.66
CA CYS A 137 -11.84 13.31 27.21
C CYS A 137 -12.99 14.12 26.59
N ARG A 138 -14.22 13.90 27.04
CA ARG A 138 -15.38 14.70 26.57
C ARG A 138 -15.24 16.16 26.96
N ASP A 139 -14.85 16.44 28.19
CA ASP A 139 -14.63 17.78 28.68
C ASP A 139 -13.48 18.46 27.94
N ALA A 140 -12.35 17.78 27.77
CA ALA A 140 -11.20 18.32 27.05
C ALA A 140 -11.47 18.52 25.54
N LYS A 141 -12.28 17.67 24.93
CA LYS A 141 -12.71 17.81 23.54
C LYS A 141 -13.51 19.09 23.31
N GLY A 142 -14.41 19.41 24.22
CA GLY A 142 -15.32 20.54 24.09
C GLY A 142 -16.13 20.45 22.80
N ASN A 143 -16.13 21.53 22.00
CA ASN A 143 -16.89 21.63 20.74
C ASN A 143 -16.18 21.04 19.51
N LYS A 144 -14.94 20.54 19.64
CA LYS A 144 -14.22 19.91 18.53
C LYS A 144 -14.89 18.59 18.12
N SER A 145 -14.66 18.14 16.88
CA SER A 145 -14.94 16.76 16.50
C SER A 145 -14.00 15.79 17.26
N TRP A 146 -14.30 14.50 17.27
CA TRP A 146 -13.40 13.51 17.85
C TRP A 146 -12.08 13.40 17.06
N GLU A 147 -12.14 13.52 15.73
CA GLU A 147 -10.98 13.58 14.85
C GLU A 147 -10.06 14.75 15.23
N GLU A 148 -10.56 15.99 15.20
CA GLU A 148 -9.78 17.19 15.56
C GLU A 148 -9.16 17.09 16.95
N TYR A 149 -9.91 16.58 17.91
CA TYR A 149 -9.42 16.43 19.29
C TYR A 149 -8.30 15.39 19.39
N ARG A 150 -8.50 14.19 18.81
CA ARG A 150 -7.53 13.10 18.92
C ARG A 150 -6.26 13.38 18.13
N LEU A 151 -6.37 13.97 16.93
CA LEU A 151 -5.20 14.41 16.17
C LEU A 151 -4.35 15.39 16.98
N ALA A 152 -4.95 16.44 17.52
CA ALA A 152 -4.23 17.43 18.35
C ALA A 152 -3.65 16.82 19.63
N LEU A 153 -4.40 15.94 20.30
CA LEU A 153 -3.93 15.24 21.50
C LEU A 153 -2.71 14.37 21.22
N MET A 154 -2.77 13.55 20.15
CA MET A 154 -1.67 12.62 19.86
C MET A 154 -0.42 13.30 19.30
N GLU A 155 -0.55 14.48 18.68
CA GLU A 155 0.58 15.34 18.36
C GLU A 155 1.25 15.89 19.64
N GLU A 156 0.45 16.40 20.60
CA GLU A 156 0.95 16.86 21.90
C GLU A 156 1.68 15.74 22.66
N ILE A 157 1.06 14.55 22.73
CA ILE A 157 1.64 13.38 23.43
C ILE A 157 2.90 12.88 22.72
N GLY A 158 2.91 12.86 21.39
CA GLY A 158 4.10 12.51 20.62
C GLY A 158 5.28 13.45 20.92
N ALA A 159 5.04 14.76 20.92
CA ALA A 159 6.05 15.74 21.28
C ALA A 159 6.54 15.58 22.74
N LEU A 160 5.63 15.25 23.66
CA LEU A 160 5.96 14.98 25.06
C LEU A 160 6.85 13.74 25.20
N VAL A 161 6.54 12.63 24.49
CA VAL A 161 7.34 11.39 24.47
C VAL A 161 8.76 11.68 23.99
N VAL A 162 8.90 12.33 22.83
CA VAL A 162 10.22 12.64 22.25
C VAL A 162 11.03 13.53 23.18
N LYS A 163 10.39 14.56 23.77
CA LYS A 163 11.03 15.45 24.72
C LYS A 163 11.52 14.69 25.98
N SER A 164 10.69 13.82 26.56
CA SER A 164 11.03 13.05 27.75
C SER A 164 12.17 12.05 27.48
N ALA A 165 12.13 11.36 26.34
CA ALA A 165 13.20 10.45 25.93
C ALA A 165 14.54 11.19 25.77
N LYS A 166 14.55 12.32 25.08
CA LYS A 166 15.78 13.12 24.83
C LYS A 166 16.28 13.86 26.06
N ALA A 167 15.44 14.06 27.08
CA ALA A 167 15.87 14.62 28.36
C ALA A 167 16.73 13.62 29.15
N VAL A 168 16.47 12.34 29.02
CA VAL A 168 17.26 11.25 29.65
C VAL A 168 18.46 10.87 28.78
N ASN A 169 18.22 10.66 27.50
CA ASN A 169 19.24 10.28 26.52
C ASN A 169 19.14 11.17 25.27
N PRO A 170 19.96 12.23 25.15
CA PRO A 170 19.91 13.16 24.03
C PRO A 170 20.14 12.51 22.66
N LYS A 171 20.73 11.31 22.60
CA LYS A 171 20.97 10.56 21.36
C LYS A 171 19.79 9.66 20.97
N CYS A 172 18.83 9.45 21.90
CA CYS A 172 17.76 8.50 21.71
C CYS A 172 16.90 8.87 20.49
N GLN A 173 16.77 7.92 19.56
CA GLN A 173 15.88 8.01 18.40
C GLN A 173 14.52 7.42 18.78
N VAL A 174 13.45 8.14 18.52
CA VAL A 174 12.09 7.68 18.82
C VAL A 174 11.36 7.42 17.51
N ILE A 175 10.90 6.19 17.34
CA ILE A 175 10.20 5.71 16.14
C ILE A 175 8.71 5.55 16.46
N ILE A 176 7.83 6.06 15.58
CA ILE A 176 6.40 5.75 15.64
C ILE A 176 6.03 4.71 14.59
N LYS A 177 5.35 3.62 15.00
CA LYS A 177 4.76 2.65 14.07
C LYS A 177 3.33 3.04 13.76
N TYR A 178 3.01 3.15 12.49
CA TYR A 178 1.64 3.29 11.99
C TYR A 178 1.04 1.91 11.72
N PRO A 179 -0.20 1.65 12.15
CA PRO A 179 -0.87 0.38 11.93
C PRO A 179 -1.38 0.21 10.49
N ASN A 180 -1.95 -0.94 10.22
CA ASN A 180 -2.48 -1.33 8.92
C ASN A 180 -3.87 -0.73 8.58
N TRP A 181 -4.52 0.02 9.48
CA TRP A 181 -5.83 0.65 9.25
C TRP A 181 -5.72 2.13 8.86
N SER A 182 -5.02 2.39 7.74
CA SER A 182 -4.73 3.76 7.27
C SER A 182 -5.98 4.60 6.97
N GLU A 183 -7.10 3.97 6.65
CA GLU A 183 -8.39 4.60 6.37
C GLU A 183 -9.01 5.29 7.60
N ALA A 184 -8.57 4.91 8.81
CA ALA A 184 -9.09 5.41 10.07
C ALA A 184 -8.04 6.08 10.98
N TYR A 185 -6.89 6.48 10.45
CA TYR A 185 -5.82 7.12 11.24
C TYR A 185 -6.31 8.34 12.02
N GLN A 186 -7.07 9.23 11.38
CA GLN A 186 -7.59 10.43 12.01
C GLN A 186 -8.58 10.14 13.14
N GLU A 187 -9.30 9.02 13.09
CA GLU A 187 -10.22 8.64 14.16
C GLU A 187 -9.49 8.23 15.45
N SER A 188 -8.27 7.73 15.32
CA SER A 188 -7.44 7.24 16.43
C SER A 188 -6.31 8.18 16.83
N GLY A 189 -6.13 9.30 16.09
CA GLY A 189 -5.12 10.31 16.36
C GLY A 189 -3.78 10.07 15.67
N TYR A 190 -3.68 9.09 14.77
CA TYR A 190 -2.53 8.98 13.87
C TYR A 190 -2.58 10.07 12.80
N ASN A 191 -1.47 10.78 12.65
CA ASN A 191 -1.32 11.84 11.66
C ASN A 191 0.09 11.82 11.05
N PRO A 192 0.36 10.98 10.04
CA PRO A 192 1.68 10.91 9.41
C PRO A 192 2.17 12.27 8.89
N ALA A 193 1.26 13.13 8.43
CA ALA A 193 1.62 14.45 7.91
C ALA A 193 2.26 15.38 8.97
N ALA A 194 1.77 15.35 10.20
CA ALA A 194 2.31 16.14 11.31
C ALA A 194 3.37 15.35 12.10
N GLN A 195 3.09 14.09 12.44
CA GLN A 195 3.93 13.30 13.33
C GLN A 195 5.30 12.98 12.71
N ARG A 196 5.44 12.93 11.37
CA ARG A 196 6.75 12.86 10.70
C ARG A 196 7.72 13.98 11.07
N HIS A 197 7.24 15.09 11.61
CA HIS A 197 8.05 16.22 12.09
C HIS A 197 8.33 16.17 13.60
N ILE A 198 7.66 15.27 14.31
CA ILE A 198 7.80 15.08 15.76
C ILE A 198 8.78 13.94 16.04
N PHE A 199 8.58 12.79 15.39
CA PHE A 199 9.39 11.59 15.58
C PHE A 199 10.64 11.58 14.69
N ASP A 200 11.71 10.92 15.15
CA ASP A 200 12.95 10.81 14.41
C ASP A 200 12.79 9.91 13.18
N GLN A 201 12.02 8.82 13.30
CA GLN A 201 11.66 7.91 12.22
C GLN A 201 10.20 7.48 12.34
N ILE A 202 9.66 6.97 11.24
CA ILE A 202 8.36 6.32 11.18
C ILE A 202 8.52 4.86 10.78
N TYR A 203 7.47 4.05 10.98
CA TYR A 203 7.47 2.63 10.69
C TYR A 203 6.10 2.17 10.21
N THR A 204 6.03 1.10 9.41
CA THR A 204 4.80 0.65 8.75
C THR A 204 4.34 -0.69 9.28
N GLY A 205 3.10 -0.79 9.78
CA GLY A 205 2.40 -2.05 10.00
C GLY A 205 1.90 -2.61 8.66
N THR A 206 2.31 -3.83 8.32
CA THR A 206 1.97 -4.46 7.04
C THR A 206 1.26 -5.80 7.22
N GLU A 207 0.56 -5.95 8.35
CA GLU A 207 -0.15 -7.16 8.74
C GLU A 207 -1.45 -7.32 7.93
N THR A 208 -1.37 -7.78 6.68
CA THR A 208 -2.57 -8.09 5.87
C THR A 208 -3.17 -9.44 6.21
N ARG A 209 -2.35 -10.37 6.72
CA ARG A 209 -2.77 -11.70 7.16
C ARG A 209 -3.57 -12.44 6.05
N ASP A 210 -4.42 -13.39 6.43
CA ASP A 210 -5.33 -14.06 5.50
C ASP A 210 -6.73 -13.44 5.59
N THR A 211 -7.17 -12.81 4.51
CA THR A 211 -8.49 -12.16 4.41
C THR A 211 -9.66 -13.10 4.74
N ALA A 212 -9.52 -14.41 4.47
CA ALA A 212 -10.57 -15.38 4.73
C ALA A 212 -10.67 -15.79 6.21
N ASN A 213 -9.58 -15.63 6.99
CA ASN A 213 -9.48 -16.09 8.38
C ASN A 213 -9.28 -14.95 9.39
N THR A 214 -9.35 -13.70 8.96
CA THR A 214 -9.27 -12.52 9.84
C THR A 214 -10.44 -11.59 9.61
N ASP A 215 -10.83 -10.86 10.65
CA ASP A 215 -11.96 -9.93 10.57
C ASP A 215 -11.64 -8.62 9.83
N GLN A 216 -10.37 -8.33 9.60
CA GLN A 216 -9.95 -7.09 8.96
C GLN A 216 -10.23 -7.05 7.45
N HIS A 217 -10.21 -8.20 6.76
CA HIS A 217 -10.48 -8.33 5.32
C HIS A 217 -9.63 -7.41 4.42
N LEU A 218 -8.39 -7.12 4.82
CA LEU A 218 -7.49 -6.21 4.12
C LEU A 218 -7.01 -6.80 2.78
N PRO A 219 -7.01 -6.01 1.70
CA PRO A 219 -6.41 -6.46 0.44
C PRO A 219 -4.89 -6.58 0.58
N ARG A 220 -4.34 -7.70 0.11
CA ARG A 220 -2.95 -8.09 0.39
C ARG A 220 -1.88 -7.16 -0.22
N TYR A 221 -2.21 -6.48 -1.33
CA TYR A 221 -1.31 -5.47 -1.91
C TYR A 221 -0.97 -4.33 -0.95
N MET A 222 -1.80 -4.11 0.08
CA MET A 222 -1.60 -3.08 1.10
C MET A 222 -0.25 -3.22 1.82
N SER A 223 0.29 -4.42 2.00
CA SER A 223 1.64 -4.58 2.59
C SER A 223 2.72 -3.83 1.79
N TYR A 224 2.57 -3.74 0.46
CA TYR A 224 3.43 -2.95 -0.41
C TYR A 224 3.04 -1.47 -0.43
N SER A 225 1.78 -1.17 -0.73
CA SER A 225 1.31 0.20 -1.01
C SER A 225 1.40 1.12 0.20
N LEU A 226 1.02 0.64 1.41
CA LEU A 226 1.14 1.41 2.64
C LEU A 226 2.60 1.71 3.00
N THR A 227 3.51 0.76 2.73
CA THR A 227 4.95 1.02 2.92
C THR A 227 5.42 2.14 1.99
N ARG A 228 4.95 2.15 0.74
CA ARG A 228 5.27 3.22 -0.21
C ARG A 228 4.66 4.56 0.20
N LEU A 229 3.40 4.56 0.67
CA LEU A 229 2.75 5.78 1.18
C LEU A 229 3.56 6.39 2.33
N LEU A 230 3.94 5.59 3.33
CA LEU A 230 4.68 6.09 4.48
C LEU A 230 6.12 6.48 4.13
N GLU A 231 6.77 5.78 3.18
CA GLU A 231 8.05 6.26 2.62
C GLU A 231 7.90 7.64 1.98
N ASN A 232 6.81 7.88 1.24
CA ASN A 232 6.55 9.16 0.59
C ASN A 232 6.09 10.27 1.58
N TYR A 233 5.55 9.91 2.75
CA TYR A 233 5.38 10.87 3.84
C TYR A 233 6.71 11.34 4.44
N ALA A 234 7.68 10.44 4.60
CA ALA A 234 8.96 10.72 5.24
C ALA A 234 10.13 10.07 4.49
N PRO A 235 10.50 10.59 3.29
CA PRO A 235 11.52 9.97 2.45
C PRO A 235 12.83 9.70 3.19
N GLY A 236 13.30 8.45 3.13
CA GLY A 236 14.50 7.98 3.80
C GLY A 236 14.37 7.85 5.33
N ARG A 237 13.20 8.11 5.92
CA ARG A 237 12.96 7.98 7.37
C ARG A 237 11.89 6.95 7.74
N ASN A 238 11.33 6.23 6.77
CA ASN A 238 10.59 5.00 7.06
C ASN A 238 11.59 3.90 7.40
N GLY A 239 11.65 3.52 8.69
CA GLY A 239 12.64 2.56 9.20
C GLY A 239 12.40 1.15 8.71
N GLY A 240 11.13 0.76 8.48
CA GLY A 240 10.83 -0.60 8.07
C GLY A 240 9.36 -0.96 8.06
N THR A 241 9.12 -2.25 7.94
CA THR A 241 7.81 -2.87 7.92
C THR A 241 7.68 -3.91 9.02
N TRP A 242 6.45 -4.24 9.37
CA TRP A 242 6.14 -5.11 10.49
C TRP A 242 4.96 -6.02 10.16
N PHE A 243 5.11 -7.32 10.35
CA PHE A 243 4.04 -8.29 10.14
C PHE A 243 4.13 -9.47 11.12
N ASP A 244 3.05 -10.24 11.23
CA ASP A 244 2.89 -11.32 12.20
C ASP A 244 2.31 -12.61 11.59
N PRO A 245 2.42 -13.77 12.29
CA PRO A 245 1.90 -15.05 11.80
C PRO A 245 0.42 -15.29 12.14
N TYR A 246 -0.25 -14.33 12.79
CA TYR A 246 -1.61 -14.54 13.26
C TYR A 246 -2.62 -14.58 12.12
N GLY A 247 -3.54 -15.54 12.14
CA GLY A 247 -4.54 -15.72 11.09
C GLY A 247 -3.97 -16.09 9.72
N CYS A 248 -2.68 -16.48 9.62
CA CYS A 248 -2.07 -16.91 8.36
C CYS A 248 -2.40 -18.38 8.07
N ASN A 249 -3.36 -18.60 7.17
CA ASN A 249 -3.77 -19.92 6.72
C ASN A 249 -4.17 -19.90 5.22
N PRO A 250 -3.45 -20.57 4.32
CA PRO A 250 -2.31 -21.45 4.60
C PRO A 250 -1.06 -20.69 5.11
N ILE A 251 -0.07 -21.45 5.60
CA ILE A 251 1.12 -20.87 6.25
C ILE A 251 1.97 -20.00 5.33
N GLU A 252 1.84 -20.18 4.03
CA GLU A 252 2.50 -19.40 2.98
C GLU A 252 2.07 -17.92 3.01
N ILE A 253 0.90 -17.60 3.57
CA ILE A 253 0.43 -16.22 3.75
C ILE A 253 1.38 -15.40 4.64
N PHE A 254 2.03 -16.03 5.63
CA PHE A 254 3.05 -15.35 6.43
C PHE A 254 4.24 -14.91 5.58
N SER A 255 4.72 -15.79 4.71
CA SER A 255 5.79 -15.44 3.77
C SER A 255 5.33 -14.39 2.76
N GLU A 256 4.07 -14.44 2.32
CA GLU A 256 3.46 -13.46 1.41
C GLU A 256 3.55 -12.04 1.97
N GLN A 257 3.18 -11.83 3.24
CA GLN A 257 3.34 -10.53 3.89
C GLN A 257 4.80 -10.04 3.83
N GLY A 258 5.74 -10.95 4.06
CA GLY A 258 7.18 -10.65 4.04
C GLY A 258 7.68 -10.17 2.69
N TYR A 259 7.37 -10.88 1.60
CA TYR A 259 7.88 -10.46 0.30
C TYR A 259 7.11 -9.30 -0.32
N LEU A 260 5.80 -9.17 -0.08
CA LEU A 260 5.05 -7.97 -0.46
C LEU A 260 5.62 -6.72 0.20
N SER A 261 5.94 -6.80 1.48
CA SER A 261 6.63 -5.73 2.20
C SER A 261 8.03 -5.45 1.64
N ALA A 262 8.81 -6.50 1.34
CA ALA A 262 10.18 -6.37 0.83
C ALA A 262 10.25 -5.69 -0.55
N PHE A 263 9.25 -5.87 -1.43
CA PHE A 263 9.19 -5.20 -2.73
C PHE A 263 9.12 -3.67 -2.62
N ALA A 264 8.61 -3.14 -1.51
CA ALA A 264 8.63 -1.71 -1.23
C ALA A 264 10.01 -1.16 -0.85
N ARG A 265 11.03 -2.02 -0.70
CA ARG A 265 12.42 -1.73 -0.32
C ARG A 265 12.57 -1.05 1.05
N PRO A 266 11.97 -1.59 2.12
CA PRO A 266 12.17 -1.08 3.47
C PRO A 266 13.62 -1.35 3.93
N LYS A 267 14.08 -0.59 4.95
CA LYS A 267 15.38 -0.84 5.58
C LYS A 267 15.35 -2.07 6.49
N GLU A 268 14.22 -2.31 7.13
CA GLU A 268 14.01 -3.40 8.09
C GLU A 268 12.71 -4.16 7.79
N LEU A 269 12.73 -5.48 7.96
CA LEU A 269 11.56 -6.35 8.01
C LEU A 269 11.44 -6.87 9.44
N THR A 270 10.43 -6.41 10.19
CA THR A 270 10.22 -6.80 11.58
C THR A 270 9.15 -7.89 11.68
N LEU A 271 9.50 -8.98 12.32
CA LEU A 271 8.64 -10.11 12.61
C LEU A 271 8.12 -10.04 14.03
N PHE A 272 6.82 -10.01 14.21
CA PHE A 272 6.18 -10.07 15.51
C PHE A 272 5.69 -11.51 15.80
N CYS A 273 6.03 -12.17 16.89
CA CYS A 273 7.04 -11.84 17.84
C CYS A 273 7.91 -13.08 18.15
N TRP A 274 9.03 -12.89 18.84
CA TRP A 274 10.00 -13.93 19.19
C TRP A 274 9.35 -15.23 19.69
N GLY A 275 8.47 -15.13 20.72
CA GLY A 275 7.85 -16.30 21.34
C GLY A 275 6.87 -17.06 20.44
N SER A 276 6.14 -16.37 19.56
CA SER A 276 5.22 -17.01 18.61
C SER A 276 5.93 -17.60 17.39
N LEU A 277 7.15 -17.15 17.10
CA LEU A 277 7.93 -17.57 15.93
C LEU A 277 8.96 -18.65 16.25
N TYR A 278 9.47 -18.70 17.50
CA TYR A 278 10.41 -19.75 17.87
C TYR A 278 9.79 -21.15 17.70
N ASN A 279 10.49 -22.03 17.01
CA ASN A 279 10.01 -23.37 16.60
C ASN A 279 8.74 -23.37 15.73
N ASN A 280 8.34 -22.23 15.18
CA ASN A 280 7.19 -22.18 14.29
C ASN A 280 7.61 -22.51 12.85
N ARG A 281 6.83 -23.41 12.23
CA ARG A 281 7.07 -23.88 10.85
C ARG A 281 6.98 -22.79 9.79
N VAL A 282 6.35 -21.65 10.06
CA VAL A 282 6.23 -20.52 9.10
C VAL A 282 7.57 -19.84 8.82
N VAL A 283 8.55 -19.96 9.72
CA VAL A 283 9.85 -19.27 9.65
C VAL A 283 10.73 -19.82 8.53
N THR A 284 10.72 -21.14 8.30
CA THR A 284 11.57 -21.76 7.27
C THR A 284 11.19 -21.33 5.84
N PRO A 285 9.93 -21.41 5.40
CA PRO A 285 9.56 -20.94 4.07
C PRO A 285 9.79 -19.43 3.89
N LEU A 286 9.55 -18.62 4.92
CA LEU A 286 9.87 -17.19 4.88
C LEU A 286 11.34 -16.96 4.57
N GLY A 287 12.26 -17.60 5.30
CA GLY A 287 13.70 -17.40 5.10
C GLY A 287 14.18 -17.80 3.70
N LEU A 288 13.66 -18.92 3.16
CA LEU A 288 14.00 -19.36 1.80
C LEU A 288 13.52 -18.37 0.73
N GLN A 289 12.34 -17.79 0.91
CA GLN A 289 11.81 -16.80 -0.02
C GLN A 289 12.54 -15.46 0.10
N LEU A 290 12.86 -15.03 1.31
CA LEU A 290 13.63 -13.80 1.52
C LEU A 290 15.03 -13.86 0.92
N ASP A 291 15.70 -15.04 0.89
CA ASP A 291 16.97 -15.21 0.17
C ASP A 291 16.82 -14.92 -1.34
N GLN A 292 15.73 -15.40 -1.96
CA GLN A 292 15.45 -15.16 -3.38
C GLN A 292 15.12 -13.68 -3.65
N ILE A 293 14.36 -13.07 -2.77
CA ILE A 293 13.96 -11.67 -2.88
C ILE A 293 15.16 -10.73 -2.69
N ASP A 294 16.02 -10.99 -1.71
CA ASP A 294 17.25 -10.22 -1.51
C ASP A 294 18.13 -10.24 -2.77
N ALA A 295 18.31 -11.43 -3.38
CA ALA A 295 19.04 -11.57 -4.65
C ALA A 295 18.35 -10.83 -5.83
N PHE A 296 17.03 -10.73 -5.83
CA PHE A 296 16.27 -9.94 -6.81
C PHE A 296 16.45 -8.43 -6.57
N LEU A 297 16.33 -7.98 -5.31
CA LEU A 297 16.45 -6.58 -4.94
C LEU A 297 17.86 -6.00 -5.22
N ASP A 298 18.89 -6.83 -5.24
CA ASP A 298 20.24 -6.45 -5.73
C ASP A 298 20.20 -5.94 -7.19
N LYS A 299 19.22 -6.38 -7.99
CA LYS A 299 19.07 -6.03 -9.40
C LYS A 299 17.98 -4.97 -9.64
N ALA A 300 17.07 -4.79 -8.70
CA ALA A 300 15.94 -3.87 -8.81
C ALA A 300 16.36 -2.44 -8.47
N GLY A 301 15.83 -1.49 -9.21
CA GLY A 301 15.97 -0.06 -8.96
C GLY A 301 15.01 0.47 -7.87
N ALA A 302 14.61 1.73 -7.97
CA ALA A 302 13.56 2.31 -7.13
C ALA A 302 12.18 1.85 -7.60
N PRO A 303 11.22 1.57 -6.68
CA PRO A 303 9.85 1.28 -7.06
C PRO A 303 9.21 2.42 -7.86
N VAL A 304 8.44 2.05 -8.88
CA VAL A 304 7.69 3.00 -9.72
C VAL A 304 6.28 2.50 -10.00
N GLY A 305 5.36 3.44 -10.29
CA GLY A 305 3.98 3.15 -10.63
C GLY A 305 3.23 4.42 -11.01
N THR A 306 1.97 4.30 -11.37
CA THR A 306 1.12 5.48 -11.49
C THR A 306 0.89 6.05 -10.09
N ILE A 307 1.12 7.35 -9.95
CA ILE A 307 1.00 8.00 -8.64
C ILE A 307 -0.48 8.06 -8.26
N CYS A 308 -0.84 7.39 -7.16
CA CYS A 308 -2.13 7.50 -6.50
C CYS A 308 -2.03 8.59 -5.43
N TYR A 309 -2.75 9.69 -5.63
CA TYR A 309 -2.75 10.81 -4.70
C TYR A 309 -3.72 10.57 -3.55
N LEU A 310 -3.19 10.43 -2.35
CA LEU A 310 -3.92 10.24 -1.11
C LEU A 310 -3.58 11.36 -0.12
N PRO A 311 -4.33 12.47 -0.11
CA PRO A 311 -4.06 13.57 0.82
C PRO A 311 -4.25 13.12 2.28
N PRO A 312 -3.58 13.77 3.24
CA PRO A 312 -3.70 13.41 4.65
C PRO A 312 -5.15 13.40 5.15
N ASN A 313 -5.47 12.42 5.99
CA ASN A 313 -6.79 12.26 6.63
C ASN A 313 -7.95 12.13 5.64
N ALA A 314 -7.70 11.57 4.46
CA ALA A 314 -8.70 11.29 3.46
C ALA A 314 -9.48 10.01 3.80
N GLN A 315 -10.70 9.91 3.31
CA GLN A 315 -11.61 8.77 3.47
C GLN A 315 -12.48 8.57 2.23
N GLY A 316 -13.02 7.38 2.09
CA GLY A 316 -13.91 6.97 1.01
C GLY A 316 -13.16 6.27 -0.13
N GLU A 317 -13.83 5.31 -0.76
CA GLU A 317 -13.19 4.36 -1.70
C GLU A 317 -11.94 3.69 -1.10
N ASP A 318 -12.02 3.39 0.22
CA ASP A 318 -10.90 2.90 1.01
C ASP A 318 -10.37 1.58 0.45
N HIS A 319 -9.03 1.47 0.34
CA HIS A 319 -8.32 0.34 -0.25
C HIS A 319 -8.62 0.04 -1.73
N LEU A 320 -9.32 0.92 -2.47
CA LEU A 320 -9.57 0.70 -3.89
C LEU A 320 -8.26 0.58 -4.69
N GLU A 321 -7.26 1.36 -4.34
CA GLU A 321 -5.90 1.30 -4.91
C GLU A 321 -5.26 -0.07 -4.69
N ASP A 322 -5.48 -0.70 -3.55
CA ASP A 322 -4.95 -2.01 -3.24
C ASP A 322 -5.62 -3.13 -4.06
N PHE A 323 -6.93 -3.06 -4.23
CA PHE A 323 -7.66 -3.98 -5.13
C PHE A 323 -7.23 -3.81 -6.59
N LEU A 324 -6.93 -2.58 -7.03
CA LEU A 324 -6.35 -2.34 -8.36
C LEU A 324 -4.92 -2.87 -8.46
N GLY A 325 -4.12 -2.75 -7.39
CA GLY A 325 -2.81 -3.39 -7.28
C GLY A 325 -2.88 -4.91 -7.44
N MET A 326 -3.84 -5.57 -6.77
CA MET A 326 -4.13 -7.00 -6.94
C MET A 326 -4.72 -7.33 -8.32
N ALA A 327 -5.27 -6.35 -9.01
CA ALA A 327 -5.69 -6.50 -10.41
C ALA A 327 -4.54 -6.28 -11.42
N GLY A 328 -3.31 -6.04 -10.97
CA GLY A 328 -2.11 -5.91 -11.80
C GLY A 328 -1.79 -4.48 -12.25
N VAL A 329 -2.26 -3.47 -11.52
CA VAL A 329 -1.90 -2.06 -11.75
C VAL A 329 -0.76 -1.69 -10.81
N PRO A 330 0.45 -1.38 -11.30
CA PRO A 330 1.53 -0.87 -10.45
C PRO A 330 1.22 0.56 -10.01
N LEU A 331 1.10 0.77 -8.70
CA LEU A 331 0.78 2.06 -8.09
C LEU A 331 1.89 2.52 -7.15
N GLU A 332 2.07 3.84 -7.07
CA GLU A 332 2.94 4.53 -6.12
C GLU A 332 2.08 5.52 -5.33
N LEU A 333 1.83 5.24 -4.05
CA LEU A 333 0.96 6.07 -3.22
C LEU A 333 1.71 7.30 -2.70
N SER A 334 1.11 8.47 -2.81
CA SER A 334 1.73 9.74 -2.41
C SER A 334 0.76 10.66 -1.67
N PRO A 335 1.19 11.27 -0.55
CA PRO A 335 0.41 12.30 0.12
C PRO A 335 0.46 13.66 -0.59
N ASP A 336 1.35 13.81 -1.57
CA ASP A 336 1.55 15.05 -2.30
C ASP A 336 1.06 14.91 -3.75
N PHE A 337 0.32 15.93 -4.24
CA PHE A 337 -0.17 15.93 -5.62
C PHE A 337 1.01 16.05 -6.61
N PRO A 338 1.12 15.16 -7.61
CA PRO A 338 2.30 15.06 -8.49
C PRO A 338 2.23 16.05 -9.67
N GLU A 339 2.49 17.33 -9.45
CA GLU A 339 2.37 18.38 -10.49
C GLU A 339 3.17 18.10 -11.77
N ASN A 340 4.30 17.39 -11.65
CA ASN A 340 5.24 17.14 -12.76
C ASN A 340 5.19 15.71 -13.29
N ALA A 341 4.30 14.85 -12.80
CA ALA A 341 4.15 13.50 -13.31
C ALA A 341 3.44 13.48 -14.68
N LYS A 342 3.61 12.38 -15.42
CA LYS A 342 2.88 12.16 -16.68
C LYS A 342 1.46 11.65 -16.43
N SER A 343 1.24 10.94 -15.34
CA SER A 343 -0.07 10.39 -14.98
C SER A 343 -0.32 10.42 -13.48
N VAL A 344 -1.60 10.54 -13.11
CA VAL A 344 -2.09 10.51 -11.73
C VAL A 344 -3.36 9.67 -11.64
N PHE A 345 -3.53 8.97 -10.53
CA PHE A 345 -4.78 8.29 -10.16
C PHE A 345 -5.43 9.00 -8.97
N LEU A 346 -6.73 9.29 -9.08
CA LEU A 346 -7.50 10.01 -8.06
C LEU A 346 -8.76 9.22 -7.71
N THR A 347 -8.89 8.84 -6.46
CA THR A 347 -10.12 8.31 -5.84
C THR A 347 -10.92 9.45 -5.23
N VAL A 348 -12.08 9.17 -4.67
CA VAL A 348 -12.88 10.17 -3.94
C VAL A 348 -12.09 10.81 -2.79
N GLN A 349 -11.11 10.12 -2.23
CA GLN A 349 -10.23 10.61 -1.17
C GLN A 349 -9.52 11.92 -1.54
N ALA A 350 -9.20 12.11 -2.84
CA ALA A 350 -8.55 13.32 -3.30
C ALA A 350 -9.35 14.61 -3.04
N HIS A 351 -10.68 14.52 -2.84
CA HIS A 351 -11.52 15.67 -2.48
C HIS A 351 -11.28 16.23 -1.07
N ARG A 352 -10.50 15.53 -0.23
CA ARG A 352 -10.01 16.11 1.03
C ARG A 352 -9.11 17.33 0.77
N ASP A 353 -8.47 17.40 -0.38
CA ASP A 353 -7.75 18.57 -0.86
C ASP A 353 -8.74 19.57 -1.51
N ALA A 354 -8.98 20.70 -0.83
CA ALA A 354 -9.92 21.72 -1.30
C ALA A 354 -9.56 22.31 -2.69
N ASP A 355 -8.30 22.18 -3.11
CA ASP A 355 -7.80 22.71 -4.38
C ASP A 355 -7.72 21.63 -5.48
N ILE A 356 -8.20 20.40 -5.22
CA ILE A 356 -8.03 19.27 -6.14
C ILE A 356 -8.56 19.54 -7.55
N MET A 357 -9.72 20.17 -7.69
CA MET A 357 -10.28 20.47 -9.01
C MET A 357 -9.42 21.46 -9.80
N GLN A 358 -8.81 22.45 -9.13
CA GLN A 358 -7.89 23.37 -9.77
C GLN A 358 -6.59 22.67 -10.19
N LYS A 359 -6.04 21.81 -9.31
CA LYS A 359 -4.84 21.01 -9.59
C LYS A 359 -5.07 20.07 -10.76
N LEU A 360 -6.18 19.33 -10.74
CA LEU A 360 -6.57 18.38 -11.81
C LEU A 360 -6.74 19.10 -13.14
N THR A 361 -7.50 20.20 -13.19
CA THR A 361 -7.75 20.97 -14.42
C THR A 361 -6.44 21.46 -15.02
N LYS A 362 -5.55 22.05 -14.21
CA LYS A 362 -4.23 22.51 -14.64
C LYS A 362 -3.37 21.34 -15.15
N PHE A 363 -3.36 20.21 -14.43
CA PHE A 363 -2.58 19.04 -14.77
C PHE A 363 -2.98 18.47 -16.14
N VAL A 364 -4.28 18.24 -16.36
CA VAL A 364 -4.78 17.69 -17.63
C VAL A 364 -4.61 18.72 -18.77
N ALA A 365 -4.95 20.00 -18.55
CA ALA A 365 -4.79 21.03 -19.56
C ALA A 365 -3.34 21.14 -20.09
N ASN A 366 -2.35 20.87 -19.24
CA ASN A 366 -0.93 20.91 -19.61
C ASN A 366 -0.38 19.61 -20.24
N GLY A 367 -1.21 18.60 -20.43
CA GLY A 367 -0.83 17.35 -21.11
C GLY A 367 -0.70 16.14 -20.19
N GLY A 368 -1.05 16.27 -18.90
CA GLY A 368 -1.10 15.13 -17.99
C GLY A 368 -2.26 14.19 -18.31
N ARG A 369 -2.09 12.92 -17.99
CA ARG A 369 -3.16 11.91 -18.01
C ARG A 369 -3.65 11.67 -16.58
N ALA A 370 -4.92 11.92 -16.32
CA ALA A 370 -5.53 11.62 -15.04
C ALA A 370 -6.53 10.45 -15.17
N VAL A 371 -6.39 9.44 -14.33
CA VAL A 371 -7.41 8.40 -14.14
C VAL A 371 -8.17 8.77 -12.88
N VAL A 372 -9.48 8.94 -12.98
CA VAL A 372 -10.36 9.29 -11.85
C VAL A 372 -11.43 8.22 -11.69
N THR A 373 -11.88 7.98 -10.45
CA THR A 373 -12.94 7.02 -10.19
C THR A 373 -14.33 7.61 -10.42
N SER A 374 -15.34 6.74 -10.52
CA SER A 374 -16.73 7.19 -10.49
C SER A 374 -17.08 7.92 -9.20
N GLY A 375 -16.53 7.51 -8.05
CA GLY A 375 -16.70 8.20 -6.77
C GLY A 375 -16.14 9.62 -6.82
N PHE A 376 -14.94 9.81 -7.35
CA PHE A 376 -14.36 11.14 -7.56
C PHE A 376 -15.26 12.03 -8.43
N VAL A 377 -15.76 11.51 -9.56
CA VAL A 377 -16.62 12.28 -10.48
C VAL A 377 -17.96 12.64 -9.82
N ILE A 378 -18.56 11.70 -9.11
CA ILE A 378 -19.84 11.94 -8.41
C ILE A 378 -19.70 13.02 -7.34
N GLU A 379 -18.62 12.98 -6.56
CA GLU A 379 -18.33 13.99 -5.54
C GLU A 379 -18.08 15.36 -6.19
N ALA A 380 -17.27 15.43 -7.24
CA ALA A 380 -17.02 16.65 -7.99
C ALA A 380 -18.32 17.28 -8.55
N LEU A 381 -19.25 16.46 -9.07
CA LEU A 381 -20.54 16.91 -9.55
C LEU A 381 -21.45 17.43 -8.41
N SER A 382 -21.33 16.87 -7.21
CA SER A 382 -22.12 17.30 -6.04
C SER A 382 -21.70 18.68 -5.52
N GLN A 383 -20.42 19.03 -5.69
CA GLN A 383 -19.84 20.30 -5.23
C GLN A 383 -20.04 21.45 -6.22
N THR A 384 -20.51 21.19 -7.43
CA THR A 384 -20.77 22.22 -8.46
C THR A 384 -22.09 22.95 -8.16
N ASP A 385 -22.04 23.97 -7.31
CA ASP A 385 -23.19 24.84 -6.99
C ASP A 385 -23.36 26.03 -7.95
N GLY A 386 -22.62 26.08 -9.03
CA GLY A 386 -22.69 27.13 -10.07
C GLY A 386 -22.22 28.53 -9.62
N LYS A 387 -21.71 28.68 -8.40
CA LYS A 387 -21.40 30.00 -7.80
C LYS A 387 -19.93 30.39 -7.81
N THR A 388 -19.02 29.44 -7.99
CA THR A 388 -17.59 29.72 -7.75
C THR A 388 -16.79 30.10 -8.99
N GLY A 389 -17.33 29.98 -10.21
CA GLY A 389 -16.62 30.29 -11.46
C GLY A 389 -15.34 29.46 -11.66
N ARG A 390 -15.14 28.38 -10.90
CA ARG A 390 -14.02 27.45 -11.06
C ARG A 390 -14.36 26.41 -12.09
N PRO A 391 -13.39 25.96 -12.93
CA PRO A 391 -13.59 24.83 -13.82
C PRO A 391 -14.01 23.63 -12.98
N GLY A 392 -15.19 23.11 -13.24
CA GLY A 392 -15.67 21.90 -12.61
C GLY A 392 -15.43 20.68 -13.51
N ILE A 393 -15.71 19.50 -13.00
CA ILE A 393 -15.63 18.26 -13.79
C ILE A 393 -16.48 18.34 -15.07
N GLU A 394 -17.58 19.13 -15.08
CA GLU A 394 -18.46 19.35 -16.23
C GLU A 394 -17.79 20.10 -17.40
N GLU A 395 -16.74 20.89 -17.13
CA GLU A 395 -15.95 21.55 -18.18
C GLU A 395 -14.98 20.60 -18.86
N MET A 396 -14.55 19.56 -18.14
CA MET A 396 -13.58 18.58 -18.62
C MET A 396 -14.24 17.37 -19.27
N THR A 397 -15.48 17.06 -18.89
CA THR A 397 -16.21 15.89 -19.35
C THR A 397 -17.66 16.26 -19.68
N SER A 398 -18.36 15.36 -20.38
CA SER A 398 -19.81 15.48 -20.56
C SER A 398 -20.61 14.59 -19.58
N ILE A 399 -19.94 14.08 -18.56
CA ILE A 399 -20.49 13.09 -17.63
C ILE A 399 -21.51 13.72 -16.70
N ARG A 400 -22.58 12.96 -16.44
CA ARG A 400 -23.65 13.31 -15.50
C ARG A 400 -24.00 12.12 -14.65
N TYR A 401 -24.42 12.38 -13.41
CA TYR A 401 -24.93 11.36 -12.51
C TYR A 401 -26.30 11.75 -11.96
N ARG A 402 -27.27 10.81 -11.96
CA ARG A 402 -28.66 11.02 -11.51
C ARG A 402 -29.07 10.05 -10.40
N GLY A 403 -28.12 9.52 -9.64
CA GLY A 403 -28.39 8.60 -8.54
C GLY A 403 -28.84 7.19 -8.97
N ARG A 404 -28.72 6.86 -10.26
CA ARG A 404 -29.09 5.53 -10.77
C ARG A 404 -27.93 4.56 -10.72
N ARG A 405 -28.27 3.28 -10.58
CA ARG A 405 -27.34 2.15 -10.59
C ARG A 405 -27.83 1.05 -11.53
N PHE A 406 -26.92 0.18 -11.93
CA PHE A 406 -27.24 -1.03 -12.69
C PHE A 406 -26.44 -2.22 -12.14
N ARG A 407 -26.89 -3.44 -12.44
CA ARG A 407 -26.22 -4.68 -12.09
C ARG A 407 -25.96 -5.51 -13.33
N THR A 408 -24.81 -6.14 -13.38
CA THR A 408 -24.43 -7.04 -14.45
C THR A 408 -23.29 -7.96 -14.08
N ARG A 409 -23.14 -9.01 -14.87
CA ARG A 409 -21.92 -9.84 -14.95
C ARG A 409 -21.36 -9.95 -16.37
N GLU A 410 -21.99 -9.29 -17.38
CA GLU A 410 -21.55 -9.31 -18.78
C GLU A 410 -20.85 -8.01 -19.15
N PHE A 411 -19.70 -8.14 -19.83
CA PHE A 411 -18.84 -7.02 -20.20
C PHE A 411 -18.39 -7.15 -21.65
N ARG A 412 -18.12 -5.99 -22.29
CA ARG A 412 -17.59 -5.91 -23.68
C ARG A 412 -16.48 -4.87 -23.73
N GLY A 413 -15.41 -5.18 -24.48
CA GLY A 413 -14.40 -4.19 -24.85
C GLY A 413 -14.99 -3.02 -25.62
N GLY A 414 -14.31 -1.86 -25.63
CA GLY A 414 -14.68 -0.70 -26.44
C GLY A 414 -14.30 -0.89 -27.91
N GLY A 415 -14.95 -0.12 -28.79
CA GLY A 415 -14.66 -0.06 -30.21
C GLY A 415 -15.86 -0.38 -31.09
N ILE A 416 -15.74 0.02 -32.39
CA ILE A 416 -16.74 -0.30 -33.43
C ILE A 416 -16.50 -1.76 -33.83
N GLY A 417 -17.39 -2.66 -33.46
CA GLY A 417 -17.27 -4.09 -33.79
C GLY A 417 -16.90 -4.97 -32.58
N GLY A 418 -17.24 -4.51 -31.39
CA GLY A 418 -16.97 -5.19 -30.13
C GLY A 418 -17.23 -6.69 -30.20
N GLY A 419 -16.26 -7.48 -29.75
CA GLY A 419 -16.35 -8.92 -29.60
C GLY A 419 -17.55 -9.35 -28.74
N GLY A 420 -17.84 -10.63 -28.70
CA GLY A 420 -18.90 -11.19 -27.85
C GLY A 420 -18.73 -10.76 -26.39
N GLY A 421 -19.82 -10.70 -25.65
CA GLY A 421 -19.79 -10.41 -24.22
C GLY A 421 -19.03 -11.48 -23.46
N GLU A 422 -18.19 -11.07 -22.52
CA GLU A 422 -17.50 -11.94 -21.58
C GLU A 422 -18.19 -11.86 -20.21
N LEU A 423 -18.30 -12.99 -19.54
CA LEU A 423 -18.97 -13.07 -18.25
C LEU A 423 -17.95 -13.04 -17.10
N ALA A 424 -18.16 -12.13 -16.18
CA ALA A 424 -17.48 -12.18 -14.88
C ALA A 424 -18.05 -13.30 -14.00
N LYS A 425 -17.28 -13.73 -13.01
CA LYS A 425 -17.70 -14.74 -12.03
C LYS A 425 -18.86 -14.25 -11.16
N HIS A 426 -18.83 -13.00 -10.75
CA HIS A 426 -19.82 -12.38 -9.85
C HIS A 426 -20.66 -11.34 -10.57
N GLU A 427 -21.91 -11.20 -10.14
CA GLU A 427 -22.73 -10.04 -10.52
C GLU A 427 -22.22 -8.83 -9.74
N MET A 428 -22.05 -7.70 -10.41
CA MET A 428 -21.51 -6.46 -9.86
C MET A 428 -22.52 -5.33 -9.99
N SER A 429 -22.58 -4.46 -9.01
CA SER A 429 -23.39 -3.23 -9.02
C SER A 429 -22.50 -2.03 -9.27
N PHE A 430 -22.91 -1.14 -10.19
CA PHE A 430 -22.18 0.05 -10.60
C PHE A 430 -23.05 1.30 -10.55
N PRO A 431 -22.50 2.49 -10.26
CA PRO A 431 -23.17 3.74 -10.55
C PRO A 431 -23.33 3.92 -12.05
N LEU A 432 -24.51 4.43 -12.48
CA LEU A 432 -24.79 4.69 -13.89
C LEU A 432 -24.39 6.12 -14.24
N LEU A 433 -23.26 6.27 -14.95
CA LEU A 433 -22.80 7.53 -15.48
C LEU A 433 -23.37 7.73 -16.90
N GLU A 434 -24.04 8.85 -17.14
CA GLU A 434 -24.52 9.27 -18.46
C GLU A 434 -23.48 10.20 -19.10
N HIS A 435 -23.30 10.16 -20.43
CA HIS A 435 -22.33 11.00 -21.14
C HIS A 435 -22.83 11.35 -22.54
N ARG A 436 -22.19 12.31 -23.20
CA ARG A 436 -22.43 12.68 -24.60
C ARG A 436 -21.37 12.04 -25.49
N ASN A 437 -21.80 11.31 -26.51
CA ASN A 437 -20.92 10.55 -27.41
C ASN A 437 -20.03 11.41 -28.34
N ASN A 438 -20.24 12.71 -28.38
CA ASN A 438 -19.45 13.60 -29.26
C ASN A 438 -18.17 14.14 -28.59
N THR A 439 -18.05 14.01 -27.27
CA THR A 439 -16.91 14.52 -26.49
C THR A 439 -16.27 13.44 -25.62
N THR A 440 -17.05 12.49 -25.14
CA THR A 440 -16.62 11.42 -24.25
C THR A 440 -16.66 10.07 -24.98
N TRP A 441 -15.57 9.33 -24.95
CA TRP A 441 -15.42 8.03 -25.62
C TRP A 441 -15.52 6.89 -24.62
N THR A 442 -16.26 5.84 -24.98
CA THR A 442 -16.38 4.64 -24.17
C THR A 442 -15.31 3.62 -24.56
N LEU A 443 -14.40 3.31 -23.62
CA LEU A 443 -13.30 2.35 -23.82
C LEU A 443 -13.69 0.93 -23.40
N ALA A 444 -14.59 0.77 -22.42
CA ALA A 444 -15.13 -0.51 -22.01
C ALA A 444 -16.57 -0.34 -21.52
N LYS A 445 -17.37 -1.40 -21.70
CA LYS A 445 -18.81 -1.40 -21.44
C LYS A 445 -19.22 -2.59 -20.59
N ALA A 446 -20.21 -2.37 -19.74
CA ALA A 446 -21.01 -3.39 -19.09
C ALA A 446 -22.33 -3.57 -19.85
N VAL A 447 -22.87 -4.79 -19.89
CA VAL A 447 -24.12 -5.12 -20.56
C VAL A 447 -25.17 -5.49 -19.51
N ALA A 448 -26.29 -4.79 -19.46
CA ALA A 448 -27.38 -5.11 -18.55
C ALA A 448 -28.71 -5.13 -19.33
N GLY A 449 -29.24 -6.33 -19.56
CA GLY A 449 -30.37 -6.54 -20.46
C GLY A 449 -30.01 -6.21 -21.90
N GLU A 450 -30.76 -5.32 -22.53
CA GLU A 450 -30.53 -4.84 -23.91
C GLU A 450 -29.63 -3.60 -23.98
N GLU A 451 -29.23 -3.04 -22.82
CA GLU A 451 -28.50 -1.77 -22.71
C GLU A 451 -27.00 -2.00 -22.48
N ASN A 452 -26.20 -1.07 -23.00
CA ASN A 452 -24.76 -1.02 -22.75
C ASN A 452 -24.44 0.23 -21.92
N TYR A 453 -23.76 0.03 -20.78
CA TYR A 453 -23.36 1.10 -19.88
C TYR A 453 -21.83 1.26 -19.86
N PRO A 454 -21.31 2.48 -19.91
CA PRO A 454 -19.87 2.69 -19.85
C PRO A 454 -19.31 2.33 -18.48
N ILE A 455 -18.14 1.67 -18.46
CA ILE A 455 -17.36 1.41 -17.25
C ILE A 455 -15.95 1.98 -17.34
N LEU A 456 -15.53 2.40 -18.52
CA LEU A 456 -14.27 3.10 -18.74
C LEU A 456 -14.49 4.16 -19.84
N LEU A 457 -14.26 5.41 -19.50
CA LEU A 457 -14.53 6.57 -20.35
C LEU A 457 -13.26 7.39 -20.53
N SER A 458 -13.12 8.05 -21.69
CA SER A 458 -12.02 8.96 -21.99
C SER A 458 -12.54 10.29 -22.51
N ASP A 459 -12.00 11.37 -21.99
CA ASP A 459 -12.24 12.75 -22.38
C ASP A 459 -10.90 13.45 -22.66
N HIS A 460 -10.84 14.26 -23.70
CA HIS A 460 -9.70 15.14 -23.95
C HIS A 460 -9.98 16.54 -23.41
N TYR A 461 -9.03 17.09 -22.64
CA TYR A 461 -9.11 18.45 -22.14
C TYR A 461 -7.75 19.15 -22.25
N GLY A 462 -7.70 20.28 -22.96
CA GLY A 462 -6.45 20.95 -23.24
C GLY A 462 -5.51 20.07 -24.08
N LYS A 463 -4.33 19.76 -23.53
CA LYS A 463 -3.33 18.87 -24.16
C LYS A 463 -3.34 17.45 -23.60
N GLY A 464 -4.11 17.20 -22.55
CA GLY A 464 -4.10 15.94 -21.80
C GLY A 464 -5.40 15.17 -21.94
N GLU A 465 -5.53 14.16 -21.10
CA GLU A 465 -6.60 13.18 -21.13
C GLU A 465 -7.11 12.89 -19.72
N LEU A 466 -8.43 12.86 -19.57
CA LEU A 466 -9.10 12.43 -18.35
C LEU A 466 -9.79 11.09 -18.61
N ILE A 467 -9.41 10.08 -17.85
CA ILE A 467 -10.01 8.76 -17.89
C ILE A 467 -10.92 8.59 -16.68
N THR A 468 -12.17 8.23 -16.89
CA THR A 468 -13.09 7.90 -15.80
C THR A 468 -13.27 6.39 -15.72
N LEU A 469 -12.84 5.81 -14.60
CA LEU A 469 -13.05 4.40 -14.23
C LEU A 469 -14.29 4.28 -13.36
N VAL A 470 -15.34 3.62 -13.88
CA VAL A 470 -16.53 3.31 -13.09
C VAL A 470 -16.26 2.06 -12.26
N VAL A 471 -16.19 2.22 -10.95
CA VAL A 471 -15.86 1.14 -10.02
C VAL A 471 -17.11 0.45 -9.50
N PRO A 472 -17.09 -0.88 -9.27
CA PRO A 472 -18.20 -1.59 -8.64
C PRO A 472 -18.30 -1.23 -7.15
N ASP A 473 -19.49 -1.47 -6.55
CA ASP A 473 -19.69 -1.25 -5.11
C ASP A 473 -18.80 -2.13 -4.24
N GLU A 474 -18.53 -3.36 -4.70
CA GLU A 474 -17.66 -4.32 -4.05
C GLU A 474 -16.30 -4.31 -4.78
N TYR A 475 -15.33 -3.58 -4.26
CA TYR A 475 -14.01 -3.41 -4.91
C TYR A 475 -13.26 -4.72 -5.09
N GLY A 476 -13.45 -5.68 -4.18
CA GLY A 476 -12.88 -7.03 -4.30
C GLY A 476 -13.34 -7.79 -5.55
N TYR A 477 -14.36 -7.34 -6.26
CA TYR A 477 -14.77 -7.95 -7.52
C TYR A 477 -14.01 -7.42 -8.75
N ILE A 478 -13.24 -6.32 -8.61
CA ILE A 478 -12.48 -5.73 -9.72
C ILE A 478 -11.55 -6.77 -10.36
N TYR A 479 -10.83 -7.54 -9.56
CA TYR A 479 -9.93 -8.56 -10.10
C TYR A 479 -10.64 -9.79 -10.68
N SER A 480 -11.98 -9.87 -10.59
CA SER A 480 -12.81 -10.89 -11.23
C SER A 480 -13.38 -10.43 -12.57
N LEU A 481 -13.12 -9.19 -13.00
CA LEU A 481 -13.50 -8.70 -14.33
C LEU A 481 -12.83 -9.55 -15.42
N PRO A 482 -13.46 -9.69 -16.60
CA PRO A 482 -12.85 -10.38 -17.74
C PRO A 482 -11.50 -9.79 -18.13
N SER A 483 -10.59 -10.64 -18.61
CA SER A 483 -9.22 -10.23 -18.95
C SER A 483 -9.17 -9.05 -19.93
N ALA A 484 -10.03 -9.03 -20.95
CA ALA A 484 -10.08 -7.92 -21.91
C ALA A 484 -10.45 -6.58 -21.25
N ILE A 485 -11.32 -6.61 -20.23
CA ILE A 485 -11.69 -5.41 -19.47
C ILE A 485 -10.56 -4.98 -18.57
N LEU A 486 -9.91 -5.93 -17.87
CA LEU A 486 -8.74 -5.64 -17.03
C LEU A 486 -7.59 -5.07 -17.86
N GLU A 487 -7.35 -5.59 -19.09
CA GLU A 487 -6.34 -5.06 -20.00
C GLU A 487 -6.67 -3.62 -20.45
N ALA A 488 -7.94 -3.33 -20.72
CA ALA A 488 -8.39 -1.97 -21.05
C ALA A 488 -8.18 -1.00 -19.87
N ILE A 489 -8.47 -1.43 -18.64
CA ILE A 489 -8.26 -0.64 -17.41
C ILE A 489 -6.76 -0.43 -17.18
N ARG A 490 -5.97 -1.50 -17.14
CA ARG A 490 -4.51 -1.44 -16.90
C ARG A 490 -3.78 -0.55 -17.89
N GLY A 491 -4.23 -0.55 -19.16
CA GLY A 491 -3.67 0.29 -20.21
C GLY A 491 -3.82 1.80 -20.00
N GLN A 492 -4.65 2.22 -19.05
CA GLN A 492 -4.82 3.64 -18.71
C GLN A 492 -3.80 4.13 -17.67
N PHE A 493 -3.17 3.22 -16.96
CA PHE A 493 -2.17 3.52 -15.94
C PHE A 493 -0.76 3.47 -16.55
N THR A 494 -0.15 4.64 -16.73
CA THR A 494 1.09 4.80 -17.51
C THR A 494 2.32 5.11 -16.66
N GLY A 495 2.26 4.86 -15.35
CA GLY A 495 3.38 5.06 -14.44
C GLY A 495 4.54 4.07 -14.62
N ALA A 496 4.28 2.93 -15.27
CA ALA A 496 5.29 1.99 -15.76
C ALA A 496 5.21 1.89 -17.29
N PRO A 497 6.33 1.58 -17.99
CA PRO A 497 6.34 1.47 -19.45
C PRO A 497 5.69 0.18 -19.97
N TYR A 498 4.98 -0.55 -19.13
CA TYR A 498 4.31 -1.81 -19.46
C TYR A 498 3.06 -2.04 -18.61
N SER A 499 2.17 -2.88 -19.10
CA SER A 499 0.97 -3.31 -18.39
C SER A 499 0.76 -4.82 -18.52
N LEU A 500 0.22 -5.44 -17.47
CA LEU A 500 -0.08 -6.86 -17.43
C LEU A 500 -1.28 -7.17 -18.34
N ARG A 501 -1.20 -8.29 -19.09
CA ARG A 501 -2.30 -8.90 -19.85
C ARG A 501 -2.77 -10.14 -19.12
N GLY A 502 -4.05 -10.48 -19.22
CA GLY A 502 -4.63 -11.66 -18.59
C GLY A 502 -5.50 -11.37 -17.37
N PRO A 503 -5.85 -12.40 -16.59
CA PRO A 503 -6.78 -12.28 -15.47
C PRO A 503 -6.25 -11.42 -14.32
N GLY A 504 -7.11 -11.13 -13.35
CA GLY A 504 -6.75 -10.46 -12.08
C GLY A 504 -6.09 -11.39 -11.07
N GLN A 505 -6.05 -10.97 -9.81
CA GLN A 505 -5.38 -11.66 -8.69
C GLN A 505 -3.87 -11.91 -8.95
N CYS A 506 -3.26 -10.98 -9.64
CA CYS A 506 -1.84 -10.97 -9.95
C CYS A 506 -1.34 -9.53 -9.88
N SER A 507 -0.29 -9.28 -9.13
CA SER A 507 0.35 -7.95 -9.04
C SER A 507 1.63 -7.87 -9.83
N VAL A 508 1.94 -6.64 -10.24
CA VAL A 508 3.22 -6.28 -10.85
C VAL A 508 3.90 -5.23 -9.97
N PHE A 509 5.11 -5.52 -9.55
CA PHE A 509 5.97 -4.58 -8.82
C PHE A 509 7.04 -4.08 -9.76
N ALA A 510 6.94 -2.82 -10.15
CA ALA A 510 7.76 -2.21 -11.19
C ALA A 510 8.88 -1.36 -10.58
N TYR A 511 10.05 -1.34 -11.26
CA TYR A 511 11.21 -0.57 -10.85
C TYR A 511 11.74 0.28 -12.00
N ASP A 512 12.42 1.39 -11.69
CA ASP A 512 12.87 2.42 -12.62
C ASP A 512 13.95 1.97 -13.62
N ASN A 513 14.53 0.78 -13.40
CA ASN A 513 15.56 0.18 -14.26
C ASN A 513 15.04 -0.99 -15.13
N ASP A 514 13.74 -0.98 -15.45
CA ASP A 514 13.08 -1.98 -16.30
C ASP A 514 13.06 -3.41 -15.72
N VAL A 515 13.37 -3.55 -14.43
CA VAL A 515 13.22 -4.79 -13.66
C VAL A 515 11.83 -4.81 -13.02
N PHE A 516 11.22 -5.98 -12.94
CA PHE A 516 9.92 -6.12 -12.29
C PHE A 516 9.69 -7.51 -11.71
N ALA A 517 8.81 -7.59 -10.72
CA ALA A 517 8.28 -8.84 -10.17
C ALA A 517 6.82 -9.02 -10.56
N VAL A 518 6.41 -10.27 -10.80
CA VAL A 518 5.02 -10.66 -11.01
C VAL A 518 4.66 -11.70 -9.96
N TYR A 519 3.57 -11.46 -9.25
CA TYR A 519 3.09 -12.33 -8.19
C TYR A 519 1.63 -12.70 -8.40
N ALA A 520 1.33 -13.99 -8.50
CA ALA A 520 -0.03 -14.55 -8.54
C ALA A 520 -0.44 -14.94 -7.12
N TYR A 521 -1.50 -14.33 -6.58
CA TYR A 521 -1.88 -14.48 -5.18
C TYR A 521 -2.31 -15.92 -4.80
N ILE A 522 -1.85 -16.37 -3.64
CA ILE A 522 -2.26 -17.66 -3.03
C ILE A 522 -3.78 -17.64 -2.80
N GLY A 523 -4.46 -18.76 -3.10
CA GLY A 523 -5.92 -18.83 -3.00
C GLY A 523 -6.66 -18.10 -4.11
N GLY A 524 -5.95 -17.51 -5.05
CA GLY A 524 -6.52 -16.99 -6.30
C GLY A 524 -7.24 -18.10 -7.07
N LEU A 525 -8.35 -17.73 -7.73
CA LEU A 525 -9.24 -18.72 -8.34
C LEU A 525 -8.79 -19.18 -9.73
N VAL A 526 -7.70 -18.62 -10.28
CA VAL A 526 -7.40 -18.78 -11.69
C VAL A 526 -5.92 -19.06 -11.93
N SER A 527 -5.62 -20.28 -12.33
CA SER A 527 -4.49 -20.51 -13.22
C SER A 527 -4.80 -19.82 -14.54
N GLY A 528 -3.98 -18.91 -14.98
CA GLY A 528 -4.26 -18.12 -16.19
C GLY A 528 -3.05 -17.94 -17.08
N ALA A 529 -3.32 -17.78 -18.37
CA ALA A 529 -2.32 -17.28 -19.31
C ALA A 529 -2.17 -15.78 -19.12
N TYR A 530 -0.96 -15.35 -18.79
CA TYR A 530 -0.61 -13.94 -18.62
C TYR A 530 0.33 -13.49 -19.74
N GLY A 531 0.37 -12.24 -19.99
CA GLY A 531 1.27 -11.59 -20.92
C GLY A 531 1.65 -10.19 -20.45
N LEU A 532 2.52 -9.53 -21.18
CA LEU A 532 2.90 -8.16 -20.96
C LEU A 532 2.75 -7.36 -22.26
N ARG A 533 2.14 -6.19 -22.14
CA ARG A 533 2.17 -5.17 -23.19
C ARG A 533 3.18 -4.11 -22.78
N VAL A 534 4.19 -3.92 -23.59
CA VAL A 534 5.25 -2.95 -23.37
C VAL A 534 5.05 -1.77 -24.32
N ASN A 535 5.10 -0.55 -23.79
CA ASN A 535 5.02 0.68 -24.57
C ASN A 535 6.41 0.99 -25.13
N GLY A 536 6.62 0.77 -26.43
CA GLY A 536 7.89 0.87 -27.13
C GLY A 536 8.33 -0.45 -27.75
N ARG A 537 9.52 -0.44 -28.38
CA ARG A 537 10.12 -1.62 -29.01
C ARG A 537 11.02 -2.35 -28.01
N ALA A 538 10.59 -3.51 -27.56
CA ALA A 538 11.39 -4.39 -26.72
C ALA A 538 11.81 -5.64 -27.51
N GLU A 539 13.08 -6.06 -27.35
CA GLU A 539 13.62 -7.25 -28.02
C GLU A 539 13.26 -8.53 -27.29
N SER A 540 13.30 -8.49 -25.97
CA SER A 540 13.02 -9.66 -25.13
C SER A 540 12.71 -9.25 -23.70
N ILE A 541 12.12 -10.19 -22.96
CA ILE A 541 12.03 -10.15 -21.49
C ILE A 541 12.89 -11.30 -20.98
N GLU A 542 13.88 -10.98 -20.16
CA GLU A 542 14.76 -11.95 -19.51
C GLU A 542 14.19 -12.38 -18.17
N SER A 543 14.10 -13.69 -17.92
CA SER A 543 13.75 -14.21 -16.60
C SER A 543 14.97 -14.13 -15.66
N LEU A 544 14.79 -13.45 -14.53
CA LEU A 544 15.77 -13.42 -13.45
C LEU A 544 15.58 -14.58 -12.46
N SER A 545 14.41 -15.23 -12.49
CA SER A 545 14.11 -16.44 -11.71
C SER A 545 14.68 -17.70 -12.35
N GLN A 546 14.76 -17.74 -13.70
CA GLN A 546 15.26 -18.86 -14.47
C GLN A 546 16.38 -18.40 -15.40
N PRO A 547 17.67 -18.47 -14.96
CA PRO A 547 18.80 -17.99 -15.75
C PRO A 547 18.85 -18.58 -17.15
N GLY A 548 19.01 -17.71 -18.16
CA GLY A 548 19.08 -18.09 -19.58
C GLY A 548 17.73 -18.19 -20.29
N MET A 549 16.60 -18.11 -19.56
CA MET A 549 15.29 -18.05 -20.17
C MET A 549 14.99 -16.64 -20.67
N LYS A 550 14.57 -16.53 -21.93
CA LYS A 550 14.11 -15.27 -22.54
C LYS A 550 12.76 -15.49 -23.22
N LEU A 551 11.88 -14.52 -23.05
CA LEU A 551 10.63 -14.41 -23.78
C LEU A 551 10.83 -13.44 -24.94
N TYR A 552 10.35 -13.80 -26.11
CA TYR A 552 10.43 -12.98 -27.31
C TYR A 552 9.04 -12.41 -27.65
N PRO A 553 8.98 -11.29 -28.40
CA PRO A 553 7.72 -10.72 -28.82
C PRO A 553 6.81 -11.76 -29.46
N ALA A 554 5.53 -11.75 -29.07
CA ALA A 554 4.52 -12.56 -29.74
C ALA A 554 4.43 -12.11 -31.20
N PRO A 555 4.24 -13.04 -32.17
CA PRO A 555 4.00 -12.68 -33.54
C PRO A 555 2.83 -11.69 -33.59
N SER A 556 3.01 -10.57 -34.29
CA SER A 556 1.94 -9.58 -34.47
C SER A 556 0.81 -10.20 -35.30
N GLY A 557 -0.05 -10.93 -34.64
CA GLY A 557 -1.27 -11.50 -35.21
C GLY A 557 -2.44 -10.58 -34.93
N GLY A 558 -2.79 -9.75 -35.92
CA GLY A 558 -4.05 -9.05 -35.84
C GLY A 558 -4.04 -7.77 -36.67
N PHE A 559 -4.80 -7.75 -37.72
CA PHE A 559 -5.29 -6.55 -38.41
C PHE A 559 -6.04 -5.67 -37.38
N GLY A 560 -5.34 -4.85 -36.64
CA GLY A 560 -5.90 -3.70 -35.98
C GLY A 560 -5.94 -2.56 -37.00
N MET A 561 -7.05 -2.33 -37.66
CA MET A 561 -7.28 -1.04 -38.29
C MET A 561 -7.44 0.00 -37.17
N GLY A 562 -6.33 0.51 -36.65
CA GLY A 562 -6.30 1.68 -35.79
C GLY A 562 -6.47 2.91 -36.65
N PHE A 563 -7.60 3.55 -36.58
CA PHE A 563 -7.72 4.96 -36.94
C PHE A 563 -7.07 5.78 -35.81
N GLY A 564 -5.87 6.26 -36.03
CA GLY A 564 -5.08 7.08 -35.14
C GLY A 564 -3.65 6.54 -35.04
N GLY A 565 -2.64 7.38 -35.17
CA GLY A 565 -1.24 7.04 -35.03
C GLY A 565 -0.99 6.41 -33.64
N GLY A 566 -1.06 5.09 -33.55
CA GLY A 566 -0.90 4.36 -32.29
C GLY A 566 0.57 4.28 -31.91
N ALA A 567 0.86 4.54 -30.64
CA ALA A 567 2.16 4.30 -30.05
C ALA A 567 2.66 2.88 -30.36
N VAL A 568 3.94 2.74 -30.66
CA VAL A 568 4.55 1.43 -30.91
C VAL A 568 4.46 0.61 -29.62
N THR A 569 3.86 -0.58 -29.72
CA THR A 569 3.76 -1.49 -28.58
C THR A 569 4.30 -2.86 -28.92
N THR A 570 4.96 -3.51 -27.95
CA THR A 570 5.43 -4.89 -28.07
C THR A 570 4.65 -5.77 -27.09
N ASN A 571 4.09 -6.87 -27.59
CA ASN A 571 3.36 -7.83 -26.76
C ASN A 571 4.20 -9.07 -26.51
N PHE A 572 4.17 -9.56 -25.27
CA PHE A 572 4.78 -10.82 -24.86
C PHE A 572 3.71 -11.70 -24.24
N ASP A 573 3.71 -12.97 -24.59
CA ASP A 573 2.90 -13.98 -23.93
C ASP A 573 3.78 -14.71 -22.90
N PHE A 574 3.29 -14.77 -21.67
CA PHE A 574 3.92 -15.54 -20.61
C PHE A 574 3.36 -16.97 -20.58
N PHE A 575 3.97 -17.75 -19.74
CA PHE A 575 3.47 -19.05 -19.34
C PHE A 575 2.28 -18.92 -18.38
N MET A 576 1.64 -20.04 -18.13
CA MET A 576 0.61 -20.15 -17.11
C MET A 576 1.20 -19.87 -15.72
N LEU A 577 0.61 -18.93 -14.98
CA LEU A 577 0.91 -18.70 -13.58
C LEU A 577 -0.10 -19.47 -12.72
N GLN A 578 0.42 -20.10 -11.68
CA GLN A 578 -0.37 -20.74 -10.63
C GLN A 578 -0.47 -19.82 -9.42
N PRO A 579 -1.52 -19.96 -8.58
CA PRO A 579 -1.56 -19.27 -7.30
C PRO A 579 -0.30 -19.53 -6.47
N GLY A 580 0.35 -18.45 -5.99
CA GLY A 580 1.62 -18.51 -5.27
C GLY A 580 2.87 -18.36 -6.12
N ASP A 581 2.75 -18.35 -7.46
CA ASP A 581 3.91 -18.14 -8.33
C ASP A 581 4.46 -16.71 -8.19
N LEU A 582 5.76 -16.65 -7.96
CA LEU A 582 6.52 -15.41 -7.89
C LEU A 582 7.68 -15.48 -8.87
N ASN A 583 7.70 -14.56 -9.83
CA ASN A 583 8.69 -14.52 -10.90
C ASN A 583 9.29 -13.13 -11.08
N PHE A 584 10.56 -13.09 -11.46
CA PHE A 584 11.33 -11.88 -11.63
C PHE A 584 11.82 -11.74 -13.07
N TYR A 585 11.73 -10.53 -13.62
CA TYR A 585 12.01 -10.25 -15.02
C TYR A 585 12.74 -8.93 -15.23
N LYS A 586 13.37 -8.81 -16.41
CA LYS A 586 13.96 -7.58 -16.92
C LYS A 586 13.60 -7.39 -18.40
N ILE A 587 13.19 -6.18 -18.76
CA ILE A 587 12.95 -5.82 -20.16
C ILE A 587 14.29 -5.46 -20.83
N ASN A 588 14.54 -6.04 -22.01
CA ASN A 588 15.65 -5.65 -22.88
C ASN A 588 15.06 -4.86 -24.06
N TRP A 589 15.41 -3.59 -24.15
CA TRP A 589 14.92 -2.70 -25.21
C TRP A 589 15.70 -2.88 -26.49
N SER A 590 15.08 -2.64 -27.66
CA SER A 590 15.77 -2.57 -28.92
C SER A 590 16.66 -1.31 -29.00
N ALA A 591 17.72 -1.37 -29.83
CA ALA A 591 18.61 -0.23 -30.03
C ALA A 591 17.89 1.01 -30.64
N GLU A 592 16.79 0.78 -31.35
CA GLU A 592 15.88 1.80 -31.89
C GLU A 592 14.72 2.07 -30.91
N ARG A 593 15.03 2.47 -29.69
CA ARG A 593 14.02 2.88 -28.73
C ARG A 593 13.43 4.23 -29.19
N ASP A 594 12.23 4.21 -29.78
CA ASP A 594 11.48 5.45 -30.02
C ASP A 594 11.18 6.06 -28.65
N THR A 595 11.74 7.22 -28.35
CA THR A 595 11.47 7.90 -27.09
C THR A 595 10.04 8.50 -27.17
N PRO A 596 9.27 8.46 -26.06
CA PRO A 596 7.92 9.05 -26.03
C PRO A 596 7.85 10.51 -26.48
N GLU A 597 8.97 11.25 -26.45
CA GLU A 597 9.07 12.64 -26.91
C GLU A 597 8.96 12.76 -28.45
N GLN A 598 9.40 11.76 -29.23
CA GLN A 598 9.29 11.78 -30.68
C GLN A 598 7.86 11.47 -31.17
N GLU A 599 7.10 10.66 -30.44
CA GLU A 599 5.71 10.36 -30.77
C GLU A 599 4.79 11.58 -30.58
N PHE A 600 5.04 12.41 -29.58
CA PHE A 600 4.24 13.62 -29.31
C PHE A 600 4.41 14.69 -30.39
N GLN A 601 5.60 14.77 -31.04
CA GLN A 601 5.84 15.69 -32.16
C GLN A 601 5.20 15.23 -33.48
N ALA A 602 5.08 13.91 -33.70
CA ALA A 602 4.42 13.36 -34.88
C ALA A 602 2.89 13.53 -34.84
N MET A 603 2.27 13.56 -33.68
CA MET A 603 0.82 13.77 -33.52
C MET A 603 0.40 15.26 -33.57
N SER A 604 1.33 16.19 -33.49
CA SER A 604 1.07 17.65 -33.54
C SER A 604 1.27 18.30 -34.93
N ALA A 605 1.56 17.53 -35.97
CA ALA A 605 1.64 18.06 -37.31
C ALA A 605 0.21 18.37 -37.83
N PRO A 606 -0.10 19.61 -38.27
CA PRO A 606 -1.42 19.96 -38.77
C PRO A 606 -1.66 19.31 -40.12
N HIS A 607 -2.80 18.67 -40.25
CA HIS A 607 -3.40 18.36 -41.58
C HIS A 607 -4.20 19.52 -42.08
#